data_022d627bc06c07594556a53c405c3418
#
_entry.id   022d627bc06c07594556a53c405c3418
#
_cell.length_a   1.000
_cell.length_b   1.000
_cell.length_c   1.000
_cell.angle_alpha   90.00
_cell.angle_beta   90.00
_cell.angle_gamma   90.00
#
_symmetry.space_group_name_H-M   'P 1'
#
loop_
_entity.id
_entity.type
_entity.pdbx_description
1 polymer ?
#
loop_
_entity_poly.entity_id
_entity_poly.type
_entity_poly.pdbx_seq_one_letter_code
_entity_poly.pdbx_strand_id
1 'polypeptide(L)'
;HIGRQEGLNTCMNAIEYDKDHGLFVAFSAEDATRTDLDFLKRIYNKAESYGADRVHIADTTGAITPQGITYLVKELKKDVNIDIALHCHNDFGLAVINSISGVLAGANGISTTVNGIGERAGNASLEEVIMSLKLLYGKDLGFKTKHIKELSELVSKASGLPVPYNKPVVGNNVFRHESGIHVDAVIEEPLCYEPYIPELVGQKRQLVL
;
A
#
# COMPACT_ATOMS: atom_id res chain seq x y z
N HIS A 1 -18.18 -6.47 24.85
CA HIS A 1 -18.34 -5.28 24.00
C HIS A 1 -18.31 -4.04 24.88
N ILE A 2 -17.41 -3.11 24.59
CA ILE A 2 -17.35 -1.78 25.25
C ILE A 2 -18.14 -0.76 24.44
N GLY A 3 -18.71 0.24 25.11
CA GLY A 3 -19.41 1.33 24.42
C GLY A 3 -18.45 2.26 23.66
N ARG A 4 -18.96 2.97 22.64
CA ARG A 4 -18.15 3.92 21.83
C ARG A 4 -17.38 4.93 22.69
N GLN A 5 -18.00 5.46 23.75
CA GLN A 5 -17.36 6.44 24.63
C GLN A 5 -16.25 5.83 25.50
N GLU A 6 -16.48 4.63 26.01
CA GLU A 6 -15.47 3.89 26.78
C GLU A 6 -14.27 3.52 25.90
N GLY A 7 -14.52 2.97 24.72
CA GLY A 7 -13.46 2.67 23.74
C GLY A 7 -12.64 3.91 23.37
N LEU A 8 -13.31 5.04 23.13
CA LEU A 8 -12.65 6.30 22.81
C LEU A 8 -11.75 6.77 23.97
N ASN A 9 -12.22 6.69 25.22
CA ASN A 9 -11.41 7.08 26.39
C ASN A 9 -10.21 6.15 26.55
N THR A 10 -10.39 4.83 26.37
CA THR A 10 -9.30 3.85 26.45
C THR A 10 -8.21 4.14 25.40
N CYS A 11 -8.59 4.42 24.15
CA CYS A 11 -7.63 4.78 23.10
C CYS A 11 -6.87 6.07 23.44
N MET A 12 -7.56 7.09 23.94
CA MET A 12 -6.91 8.37 24.29
C MET A 12 -5.92 8.21 25.45
N ASN A 13 -6.27 7.47 26.48
CA ASN A 13 -5.36 7.18 27.58
C ASN A 13 -4.10 6.41 27.11
N ALA A 14 -4.24 5.49 26.15
CA ALA A 14 -3.11 4.77 25.58
C ALA A 14 -2.19 5.72 24.78
N ILE A 15 -2.76 6.61 23.96
CA ILE A 15 -1.98 7.62 23.22
C ILE A 15 -1.21 8.52 24.19
N GLU A 16 -1.85 9.05 25.20
CA GLU A 16 -1.24 9.90 26.21
C GLU A 16 -0.09 9.18 26.93
N TYR A 17 -0.33 7.94 27.37
CA TYR A 17 0.70 7.11 28.00
C TYR A 17 1.93 6.92 27.09
N ASP A 18 1.73 6.57 25.82
CA ASP A 18 2.82 6.38 24.86
C ASP A 18 3.58 7.70 24.60
N LYS A 19 2.87 8.83 24.51
CA LYS A 19 3.48 10.16 24.34
C LYS A 19 4.30 10.58 25.55
N ASP A 20 3.84 10.29 26.77
CA ASP A 20 4.59 10.55 28.02
C ASP A 20 5.91 9.76 28.08
N HIS A 21 6.00 8.65 27.34
CA HIS A 21 7.22 7.85 27.18
C HIS A 21 8.08 8.24 25.96
N GLY A 22 7.74 9.34 25.30
CA GLY A 22 8.52 9.89 24.17
C GLY A 22 8.40 9.09 22.86
N LEU A 23 7.36 8.25 22.71
CA LEU A 23 7.17 7.44 21.51
C LEU A 23 6.54 8.25 20.38
N PHE A 24 6.87 7.85 19.13
CA PHE A 24 6.09 8.25 17.96
C PHE A 24 4.81 7.40 17.92
N VAL A 25 3.65 8.05 17.99
CA VAL A 25 2.37 7.36 18.09
C VAL A 25 1.60 7.45 16.78
N ALA A 26 1.40 6.28 16.15
CA ALA A 26 0.51 6.13 15.00
C ALA A 26 -0.79 5.45 15.43
N PHE A 27 -1.88 6.21 15.48
CA PHE A 27 -3.20 5.68 15.85
C PHE A 27 -3.90 5.06 14.64
N SER A 28 -4.21 3.77 14.71
CA SER A 28 -4.95 3.04 13.67
C SER A 28 -6.39 2.77 14.10
N ALA A 29 -7.37 3.29 13.35
CA ALA A 29 -8.76 2.87 13.51
C ALA A 29 -9.03 1.64 12.65
N GLU A 30 -9.27 0.50 13.30
CA GLU A 30 -9.69 -0.71 12.59
C GLU A 30 -11.06 -0.51 11.98
N ASP A 31 -11.25 -1.08 10.76
CA ASP A 31 -12.50 -0.96 9.99
C ASP A 31 -12.93 0.50 9.70
N ALA A 32 -11.95 1.38 9.51
CA ALA A 32 -12.17 2.80 9.29
C ALA A 32 -13.05 3.08 8.07
N THR A 33 -12.92 2.26 7.01
CA THR A 33 -13.62 2.45 5.73
C THR A 33 -15.13 2.16 5.80
N ARG A 34 -15.58 1.43 6.82
CA ARG A 34 -17.00 1.13 7.08
C ARG A 34 -17.54 1.83 8.32
N THR A 35 -16.71 2.63 8.96
CA THR A 35 -17.10 3.42 10.13
C THR A 35 -17.85 4.68 9.69
N ASP A 36 -18.84 5.10 10.49
CA ASP A 36 -19.52 6.37 10.32
C ASP A 36 -18.51 7.54 10.25
N LEU A 37 -18.62 8.37 9.20
CA LEU A 37 -17.63 9.40 8.90
C LEU A 37 -17.48 10.43 10.03
N ASP A 38 -18.57 10.86 10.64
CA ASP A 38 -18.53 11.87 11.70
C ASP A 38 -17.89 11.30 12.96
N PHE A 39 -18.13 10.02 13.25
CA PHE A 39 -17.45 9.33 14.34
C PHE A 39 -15.96 9.15 14.05
N LEU A 40 -15.58 8.79 12.82
CA LEU A 40 -14.19 8.64 12.42
C LEU A 40 -13.43 9.97 12.51
N LYS A 41 -14.00 11.06 12.01
CA LYS A 41 -13.47 12.41 12.18
C LYS A 41 -13.27 12.76 13.64
N ARG A 42 -14.27 12.50 14.47
CA ARG A 42 -14.20 12.78 15.92
C ARG A 42 -13.08 12.02 16.61
N ILE A 43 -12.90 10.72 16.30
CA ILE A 43 -11.85 9.92 16.95
C ILE A 43 -10.45 10.35 16.48
N TYR A 44 -10.26 10.68 15.20
CA TYR A 44 -8.96 11.12 14.69
C TYR A 44 -8.58 12.51 15.21
N ASN A 45 -9.51 13.47 15.23
CA ASN A 45 -9.27 14.77 15.85
C ASN A 45 -8.94 14.64 17.35
N LYS A 46 -9.59 13.71 18.04
CA LYS A 46 -9.30 13.47 19.43
C LYS A 46 -7.93 12.80 19.61
N ALA A 47 -7.56 11.84 18.76
CA ALA A 47 -6.22 11.26 18.77
C ALA A 47 -5.13 12.32 18.53
N GLU A 48 -5.32 13.21 17.56
CA GLU A 48 -4.45 14.38 17.32
C GLU A 48 -4.34 15.26 18.58
N SER A 49 -5.45 15.59 19.24
CA SER A 49 -5.46 16.43 20.44
C SER A 49 -4.77 15.80 21.66
N TYR A 50 -4.63 14.48 21.69
CA TYR A 50 -3.87 13.71 22.69
C TYR A 50 -2.42 13.43 22.27
N GLY A 51 -1.98 14.00 21.15
CA GLY A 51 -0.59 13.99 20.74
C GLY A 51 -0.21 12.87 19.76
N ALA A 52 -1.17 12.15 19.16
CA ALA A 52 -0.83 11.23 18.09
C ALA A 52 -0.10 11.97 16.95
N ASP A 53 0.96 11.38 16.43
CA ASP A 53 1.77 11.95 15.34
C ASP A 53 1.21 11.62 13.96
N ARG A 54 0.43 10.53 13.88
CA ARG A 54 -0.16 10.02 12.63
C ARG A 54 -1.45 9.25 12.91
N VAL A 55 -2.37 9.27 11.96
CA VAL A 55 -3.53 8.38 11.95
C VAL A 55 -3.49 7.46 10.72
N HIS A 56 -3.96 6.22 10.88
CA HIS A 56 -4.07 5.25 9.81
C HIS A 56 -5.54 4.98 9.48
N ILE A 57 -5.89 5.08 8.20
CA ILE A 57 -7.14 4.57 7.65
C ILE A 57 -6.93 3.11 7.31
N ALA A 58 -7.53 2.21 8.09
CA ALA A 58 -7.48 0.78 7.80
C ALA A 58 -8.71 0.37 6.96
N ASP A 59 -8.47 -0.08 5.72
CA ASP A 59 -9.43 -0.82 4.92
C ASP A 59 -9.35 -2.30 5.31
N THR A 60 -9.83 -2.60 6.52
CA THR A 60 -9.65 -3.88 7.21
C THR A 60 -10.21 -5.07 6.41
N THR A 61 -11.29 -4.86 5.68
CA THR A 61 -11.93 -5.92 4.89
C THR A 61 -11.62 -5.85 3.39
N GLY A 62 -10.81 -4.87 2.98
CA GLY A 62 -10.45 -4.67 1.58
C GLY A 62 -11.65 -4.32 0.68
N ALA A 63 -12.70 -3.71 1.24
CA ALA A 63 -13.99 -3.57 0.56
C ALA A 63 -14.30 -2.15 0.04
N ILE A 64 -13.40 -1.19 0.22
CA ILE A 64 -13.58 0.16 -0.32
C ILE A 64 -13.12 0.25 -1.78
N THR A 65 -13.77 1.14 -2.55
CA THR A 65 -13.35 1.44 -3.92
C THR A 65 -12.31 2.57 -3.95
N PRO A 66 -11.55 2.75 -5.06
CA PRO A 66 -10.62 3.88 -5.21
C PRO A 66 -11.30 5.25 -5.09
N GLN A 67 -12.54 5.39 -5.54
CA GLN A 67 -13.33 6.60 -5.38
C GLN A 67 -13.71 6.83 -3.90
N GLY A 68 -14.07 5.75 -3.20
CA GLY A 68 -14.41 5.78 -1.78
C GLY A 68 -13.22 6.21 -0.92
N ILE A 69 -12.03 5.63 -1.13
CA ILE A 69 -10.84 6.03 -0.38
C ILE A 69 -10.41 7.47 -0.69
N THR A 70 -10.53 7.90 -1.97
CA THR A 70 -10.28 9.28 -2.37
C THR A 70 -11.19 10.25 -1.64
N TYR A 71 -12.49 9.96 -1.57
CA TYR A 71 -13.47 10.77 -0.84
C TYR A 71 -13.13 10.80 0.65
N LEU A 72 -12.89 9.65 1.26
CA LEU A 72 -12.61 9.52 2.69
C LEU A 72 -11.37 10.32 3.10
N VAL A 73 -10.27 10.20 2.35
CA VAL A 73 -9.04 10.97 2.63
C VAL A 73 -9.29 12.46 2.52
N LYS A 74 -9.99 12.93 1.46
CA LYS A 74 -10.30 14.34 1.28
C LYS A 74 -11.18 14.90 2.40
N GLU A 75 -12.14 14.10 2.88
CA GLU A 75 -12.99 14.52 3.99
C GLU A 75 -12.24 14.61 5.32
N LEU A 76 -11.37 13.63 5.59
CA LEU A 76 -10.54 13.64 6.80
C LEU A 76 -9.52 14.78 6.80
N LYS A 77 -8.91 15.07 5.66
CA LYS A 77 -7.95 16.19 5.51
C LYS A 77 -8.54 17.59 5.76
N LYS A 78 -9.85 17.72 5.84
CA LYS A 78 -10.49 19.00 6.20
C LYS A 78 -10.34 19.31 7.69
N ASP A 79 -10.26 18.27 8.51
CA ASP A 79 -10.36 18.39 9.97
C ASP A 79 -9.11 17.85 10.69
N VAL A 80 -8.38 16.91 10.09
CA VAL A 80 -7.18 16.26 10.65
C VAL A 80 -5.93 16.91 10.07
N ASN A 81 -5.05 17.46 10.93
CA ASN A 81 -3.85 18.20 10.52
C ASN A 81 -2.57 17.37 10.57
N ILE A 82 -2.56 16.27 11.33
CA ILE A 82 -1.43 15.34 11.37
C ILE A 82 -1.39 14.43 10.14
N ASP A 83 -0.32 13.67 10.00
CA ASP A 83 -0.16 12.74 8.89
C ASP A 83 -1.29 11.70 8.83
N ILE A 84 -1.82 11.48 7.63
CA ILE A 84 -2.76 10.40 7.35
C ILE A 84 -2.04 9.33 6.53
N ALA A 85 -2.04 8.10 6.98
CA ALA A 85 -1.54 6.95 6.24
C ALA A 85 -2.65 5.94 5.96
N LEU A 86 -2.41 5.06 4.99
CA LEU A 86 -3.34 4.05 4.53
C LEU A 86 -2.83 2.66 4.84
N HIS A 87 -3.72 1.78 5.23
CA HIS A 87 -3.46 0.35 5.38
C HIS A 87 -4.58 -0.42 4.67
N CYS A 88 -4.30 -0.87 3.44
CA CYS A 88 -5.31 -1.49 2.59
C CYS A 88 -5.11 -2.99 2.45
N HIS A 89 -6.18 -3.77 2.66
CA HIS A 89 -6.25 -5.19 2.36
C HIS A 89 -6.68 -5.46 0.92
N ASN A 90 -6.36 -6.66 0.41
CA ASN A 90 -6.41 -6.98 -1.01
C ASN A 90 -7.54 -7.96 -1.40
N ASP A 91 -8.59 -8.04 -0.60
CA ASP A 91 -9.66 -9.04 -0.76
C ASP A 91 -10.38 -8.98 -2.11
N PHE A 92 -10.45 -7.80 -2.72
CA PHE A 92 -10.96 -7.59 -4.09
C PHE A 92 -9.85 -7.23 -5.10
N GLY A 93 -8.57 -7.40 -4.76
CA GLY A 93 -7.47 -7.02 -5.64
C GLY A 93 -7.26 -5.51 -5.77
N LEU A 94 -7.80 -4.70 -4.85
CA LEU A 94 -7.79 -3.24 -4.95
C LEU A 94 -6.79 -2.55 -4.02
N ALA A 95 -6.04 -3.29 -3.19
CA ALA A 95 -5.17 -2.69 -2.17
C ALA A 95 -4.16 -1.69 -2.75
N VAL A 96 -3.50 -2.04 -3.86
CA VAL A 96 -2.51 -1.18 -4.51
C VAL A 96 -3.16 0.10 -5.04
N ILE A 97 -4.24 -0.02 -5.80
CA ILE A 97 -4.90 1.16 -6.38
C ILE A 97 -5.58 2.03 -5.33
N ASN A 98 -6.14 1.44 -4.26
CA ASN A 98 -6.68 2.19 -3.13
C ASN A 98 -5.59 3.00 -2.41
N SER A 99 -4.43 2.38 -2.15
CA SER A 99 -3.29 3.04 -1.54
C SER A 99 -2.79 4.22 -2.38
N ILE A 100 -2.64 4.03 -3.69
CA ILE A 100 -2.24 5.09 -4.62
C ILE A 100 -3.29 6.20 -4.66
N SER A 101 -4.57 5.85 -4.78
CA SER A 101 -5.68 6.82 -4.82
C SER A 101 -5.73 7.69 -3.57
N GLY A 102 -5.47 7.11 -2.41
CA GLY A 102 -5.41 7.86 -1.16
C GLY A 102 -4.22 8.82 -1.08
N VAL A 103 -3.03 8.43 -1.56
CA VAL A 103 -1.86 9.34 -1.66
C VAL A 103 -2.14 10.47 -2.64
N LEU A 104 -2.77 10.19 -3.77
CA LEU A 104 -3.17 11.22 -4.73
C LEU A 104 -4.24 12.16 -4.15
N ALA A 105 -5.04 11.69 -3.20
CA ALA A 105 -6.03 12.49 -2.47
C ALA A 105 -5.44 13.32 -1.32
N GLY A 106 -4.16 13.11 -0.97
CA GLY A 106 -3.44 13.88 0.05
C GLY A 106 -3.00 13.09 1.29
N ALA A 107 -3.10 11.76 1.31
CA ALA A 107 -2.49 10.96 2.36
C ALA A 107 -0.96 11.02 2.29
N ASN A 108 -0.30 10.97 3.45
CA ASN A 108 1.13 11.17 3.61
C ASN A 108 1.93 9.86 3.59
N GLY A 109 1.26 8.72 3.82
CA GLY A 109 1.93 7.43 3.90
C GLY A 109 1.08 6.25 3.46
N ILE A 110 1.75 5.15 3.16
CA ILE A 110 1.14 3.86 2.82
C ILE A 110 1.84 2.77 3.63
N SER A 111 1.06 1.92 4.29
CA SER A 111 1.52 0.65 4.83
C SER A 111 1.50 -0.41 3.72
N THR A 112 2.65 -0.95 3.40
CA THR A 112 2.81 -1.97 2.35
C THR A 112 3.55 -3.18 2.88
N THR A 113 3.41 -4.31 2.19
CA THR A 113 4.19 -5.51 2.47
C THR A 113 4.87 -6.02 1.20
N VAL A 114 6.08 -6.55 1.35
CA VAL A 114 6.79 -7.18 0.21
C VAL A 114 5.97 -8.38 -0.26
N ASN A 115 5.82 -8.53 -1.57
CA ASN A 115 4.98 -9.53 -2.22
C ASN A 115 3.48 -9.44 -1.89
N GLY A 116 3.04 -8.42 -1.16
CA GLY A 116 1.67 -8.29 -0.71
C GLY A 116 1.26 -9.28 0.39
N ILE A 117 2.23 -9.87 1.10
CA ILE A 117 1.96 -10.84 2.18
C ILE A 117 1.15 -10.17 3.28
N GLY A 118 0.10 -10.84 3.77
CA GLY A 118 -0.76 -10.35 4.85
C GLY A 118 -1.95 -11.27 5.09
N GLU A 119 -2.85 -10.83 5.94
CA GLU A 119 -4.07 -11.55 6.27
C GLU A 119 -4.95 -11.78 5.03
N ARG A 120 -5.59 -12.92 4.94
CA ARG A 120 -6.50 -13.36 3.87
C ARG A 120 -5.88 -13.28 2.48
N ALA A 121 -6.27 -12.27 1.67
CA ALA A 121 -5.70 -12.03 0.33
C ALA A 121 -4.46 -11.11 0.34
N GLY A 122 -3.99 -10.71 1.53
CA GLY A 122 -2.82 -9.88 1.73
C GLY A 122 -3.09 -8.39 1.76
N ASN A 123 -2.04 -7.61 1.58
CA ASN A 123 -2.01 -6.15 1.64
C ASN A 123 -1.52 -5.53 0.32
N ALA A 124 -1.44 -4.21 0.28
CA ALA A 124 -0.81 -3.52 -0.85
C ALA A 124 0.64 -3.96 -1.02
N SER A 125 0.99 -4.49 -2.19
CA SER A 125 2.35 -4.92 -2.52
C SER A 125 3.30 -3.74 -2.63
N LEU A 126 4.41 -3.77 -1.90
CA LEU A 126 5.44 -2.73 -1.91
C LEU A 126 5.95 -2.45 -3.32
N GLU A 127 6.33 -3.50 -4.04
CA GLU A 127 6.88 -3.45 -5.38
C GLU A 127 5.90 -2.84 -6.40
N GLU A 128 4.63 -3.18 -6.30
CA GLU A 128 3.59 -2.67 -7.19
C GLU A 128 3.29 -1.20 -6.90
N VAL A 129 3.24 -0.80 -5.63
CA VAL A 129 3.03 0.60 -5.21
C VAL A 129 4.20 1.47 -5.66
N ILE A 130 5.45 1.07 -5.40
CA ILE A 130 6.64 1.83 -5.78
C ILE A 130 6.72 2.02 -7.30
N MET A 131 6.58 0.93 -8.05
CA MET A 131 6.71 0.98 -9.51
C MET A 131 5.58 1.77 -10.15
N SER A 132 4.35 1.64 -9.67
CA SER A 132 3.22 2.43 -10.17
C SER A 132 3.41 3.92 -9.87
N LEU A 133 3.77 4.31 -8.65
CA LEU A 133 4.02 5.71 -8.31
C LEU A 133 5.13 6.30 -9.16
N LYS A 134 6.23 5.56 -9.34
CA LYS A 134 7.39 6.02 -10.11
C LYS A 134 7.09 6.17 -11.61
N LEU A 135 6.50 5.14 -12.23
CA LEU A 135 6.38 5.08 -13.69
C LEU A 135 5.08 5.68 -14.23
N LEU A 136 3.97 5.50 -13.54
CA LEU A 136 2.66 5.95 -14.01
C LEU A 136 2.30 7.34 -13.48
N TYR A 137 2.77 7.69 -12.28
CA TYR A 137 2.46 8.97 -11.64
C TYR A 137 3.63 9.94 -11.52
N GLY A 138 4.83 9.55 -12.00
CA GLY A 138 6.02 10.40 -11.99
C GLY A 138 6.52 10.75 -10.57
N LYS A 139 6.15 9.97 -9.55
CA LYS A 139 6.53 10.18 -8.14
C LYS A 139 7.68 9.24 -7.76
N ASP A 140 8.91 9.69 -7.93
CA ASP A 140 10.08 8.94 -7.48
C ASP A 140 10.32 9.16 -5.98
N LEU A 141 10.13 8.09 -5.21
CA LEU A 141 10.32 8.09 -3.75
C LEU A 141 11.77 7.78 -3.33
N GLY A 142 12.72 7.72 -4.27
CA GLY A 142 14.13 7.47 -4.01
C GLY A 142 14.50 6.01 -3.73
N PHE A 143 13.60 5.06 -3.95
CA PHE A 143 13.89 3.64 -3.78
C PHE A 143 14.84 3.11 -4.85
N LYS A 144 15.79 2.26 -4.45
CA LYS A 144 16.69 1.55 -5.37
C LYS A 144 15.97 0.37 -6.02
N THR A 145 15.10 0.65 -6.97
CA THR A 145 14.17 -0.33 -7.58
C THR A 145 14.86 -1.56 -8.16
N LYS A 146 16.11 -1.46 -8.60
CA LYS A 146 16.92 -2.60 -9.10
C LYS A 146 17.09 -3.76 -8.11
N HIS A 147 16.78 -3.57 -6.83
CA HIS A 147 16.82 -4.62 -5.80
C HIS A 147 15.45 -5.22 -5.48
N ILE A 148 14.40 -4.79 -6.16
CA ILE A 148 13.02 -5.25 -5.89
C ILE A 148 12.89 -6.76 -6.06
N LYS A 149 13.45 -7.32 -7.15
CA LYS A 149 13.40 -8.78 -7.40
C LYS A 149 14.13 -9.57 -6.31
N GLU A 150 15.33 -9.16 -5.95
CA GLU A 150 16.14 -9.76 -4.89
C GLU A 150 15.40 -9.72 -3.53
N LEU A 151 14.81 -8.57 -3.19
CA LEU A 151 14.02 -8.40 -1.96
C LEU A 151 12.82 -9.34 -1.94
N SER A 152 12.09 -9.43 -3.07
CA SER A 152 10.94 -10.32 -3.22
C SER A 152 11.31 -11.79 -2.99
N GLU A 153 12.43 -12.25 -3.56
CA GLU A 153 12.95 -13.61 -3.40
C GLU A 153 13.42 -13.89 -1.97
N LEU A 154 14.10 -12.92 -1.34
CA LEU A 154 14.53 -13.02 0.05
C LEU A 154 13.33 -13.21 0.98
N VAL A 155 12.30 -12.39 0.83
CA VAL A 155 11.09 -12.47 1.67
C VAL A 155 10.31 -13.74 1.38
N SER A 156 10.20 -14.18 0.12
CA SER A 156 9.58 -15.45 -0.24
C SER A 156 10.27 -16.63 0.44
N LYS A 157 11.61 -16.65 0.42
CA LYS A 157 12.41 -17.68 1.09
C LYS A 157 12.25 -17.65 2.61
N ALA A 158 12.26 -16.45 3.21
CA ALA A 158 12.18 -16.28 4.66
C ALA A 158 10.78 -16.63 5.21
N SER A 159 9.73 -16.30 4.47
CA SER A 159 8.35 -16.59 4.87
C SER A 159 7.87 -18.00 4.49
N GLY A 160 8.54 -18.68 3.57
CA GLY A 160 8.06 -19.93 2.98
C GLY A 160 6.90 -19.78 2.00
N LEU A 161 6.48 -18.56 1.69
CA LEU A 161 5.38 -18.28 0.76
C LEU A 161 5.95 -18.02 -0.65
N PRO A 162 5.67 -18.87 -1.64
CA PRO A 162 6.18 -18.68 -3.00
C PRO A 162 5.55 -17.46 -3.69
N VAL A 163 6.37 -16.76 -4.47
CA VAL A 163 5.85 -15.68 -5.34
C VAL A 163 5.09 -16.31 -6.50
N PRO A 164 3.84 -15.93 -6.76
CA PRO A 164 3.10 -16.38 -7.93
C PRO A 164 3.87 -16.06 -9.23
N TYR A 165 3.86 -17.00 -10.16
CA TYR A 165 4.64 -16.89 -11.39
C TYR A 165 4.31 -15.65 -12.23
N ASN A 166 3.04 -15.26 -12.22
CA ASN A 166 2.47 -14.10 -12.91
C ASN A 166 2.30 -12.86 -12.02
N LYS A 167 2.91 -12.84 -10.81
CA LYS A 167 2.77 -11.66 -9.94
C LYS A 167 3.35 -10.42 -10.63
N PRO A 168 2.63 -9.29 -10.62
CA PRO A 168 3.15 -8.05 -11.21
C PRO A 168 4.53 -7.69 -10.64
N VAL A 169 5.35 -7.08 -11.47
CA VAL A 169 6.70 -6.57 -11.17
C VAL A 169 7.73 -7.67 -10.86
N VAL A 170 7.45 -8.63 -9.98
CA VAL A 170 8.44 -9.58 -9.44
C VAL A 170 8.26 -11.04 -9.89
N GLY A 171 7.14 -11.39 -10.49
CA GLY A 171 6.87 -12.73 -11.00
C GLY A 171 7.86 -13.14 -12.11
N ASN A 172 8.18 -14.43 -12.21
CA ASN A 172 9.16 -14.92 -13.18
C ASN A 172 8.65 -14.84 -14.64
N ASN A 173 7.35 -14.61 -14.83
CA ASN A 173 6.74 -14.49 -16.17
C ASN A 173 6.64 -13.05 -16.69
N VAL A 174 6.95 -12.05 -15.87
CA VAL A 174 6.69 -10.62 -16.21
C VAL A 174 7.45 -10.16 -17.46
N PHE A 175 8.66 -10.70 -17.69
CA PHE A 175 9.51 -10.39 -18.85
C PHE A 175 9.81 -11.65 -19.67
N ARG A 176 8.85 -12.57 -19.73
CA ARG A 176 8.96 -13.80 -20.52
C ARG A 176 8.03 -13.72 -21.72
N HIS A 177 8.59 -13.87 -22.90
CA HIS A 177 7.86 -13.82 -24.17
C HIS A 177 7.96 -15.18 -24.88
N GLU A 178 6.81 -15.75 -25.25
CA GLU A 178 6.68 -17.06 -25.89
C GLU A 178 6.00 -16.98 -27.30
N SER A 179 5.24 -15.91 -27.55
CA SER A 179 4.60 -15.68 -28.84
C SER A 179 5.62 -15.18 -29.86
N GLY A 180 5.72 -15.81 -31.04
CA GLY A 180 6.64 -15.42 -32.09
C GLY A 180 6.54 -13.94 -32.48
N ILE A 181 5.31 -13.39 -32.56
CA ILE A 181 5.10 -11.96 -32.89
C ILE A 181 5.67 -11.07 -31.77
N HIS A 182 5.48 -11.46 -30.50
CA HIS A 182 6.02 -10.70 -29.37
C HIS A 182 7.54 -10.80 -29.31
N VAL A 183 8.10 -11.98 -29.53
CA VAL A 183 9.56 -12.21 -29.54
C VAL A 183 10.24 -11.37 -30.61
N ASP A 184 9.72 -11.39 -31.84
CA ASP A 184 10.23 -10.62 -32.96
C ASP A 184 10.25 -9.11 -32.65
N ALA A 185 9.12 -8.60 -32.18
CA ALA A 185 8.97 -7.19 -31.88
C ALA A 185 9.85 -6.74 -30.69
N VAL A 186 9.98 -7.56 -29.64
CA VAL A 186 10.81 -7.26 -28.47
C VAL A 186 12.31 -7.31 -28.79
N ILE A 187 12.73 -8.10 -29.78
CA ILE A 187 14.12 -8.11 -30.29
C ILE A 187 14.48 -6.78 -30.93
N GLU A 188 13.56 -6.20 -31.73
CA GLU A 188 13.77 -4.94 -32.40
C GLU A 188 13.57 -3.73 -31.48
N GLU A 189 12.44 -3.67 -30.75
CA GLU A 189 12.08 -2.58 -29.85
C GLU A 189 11.42 -3.14 -28.57
N PRO A 190 12.16 -3.33 -27.48
CA PRO A 190 11.67 -3.94 -26.26
C PRO A 190 10.41 -3.27 -25.69
N LEU A 191 10.34 -1.94 -25.74
CA LEU A 191 9.26 -1.18 -25.11
C LEU A 191 7.92 -1.29 -25.85
N CYS A 192 7.85 -1.98 -27.00
CA CYS A 192 6.57 -2.23 -27.67
C CYS A 192 5.66 -3.21 -26.91
N TYR A 193 6.25 -4.09 -26.07
CA TYR A 193 5.52 -5.06 -25.23
C TYR A 193 5.93 -5.04 -23.75
N GLU A 194 6.94 -4.29 -23.38
CA GLU A 194 7.38 -4.13 -22.01
C GLU A 194 7.11 -2.69 -21.55
N PRO A 195 6.37 -2.48 -20.44
CA PRO A 195 6.10 -1.13 -19.95
C PRO A 195 7.35 -0.43 -19.36
N TYR A 196 8.40 -1.19 -19.09
CA TYR A 196 9.73 -0.76 -18.63
C TYR A 196 10.75 -1.88 -18.80
N ILE A 197 12.03 -1.52 -18.81
CA ILE A 197 13.11 -2.50 -18.96
C ILE A 197 13.28 -3.38 -17.71
N PRO A 198 13.56 -4.69 -17.85
CA PRO A 198 13.65 -5.63 -16.72
C PRO A 198 14.70 -5.24 -15.67
N GLU A 199 15.81 -4.65 -16.10
CA GLU A 199 16.92 -4.23 -15.22
C GLU A 199 16.49 -3.19 -14.17
N LEU A 200 15.45 -2.42 -14.46
CA LEU A 200 14.91 -1.42 -13.54
C LEU A 200 14.42 -2.05 -12.22
N VAL A 201 14.00 -3.31 -12.26
CA VAL A 201 13.52 -4.06 -11.09
C VAL A 201 14.44 -5.25 -10.73
N GLY A 202 15.62 -5.35 -11.35
CA GLY A 202 16.59 -6.42 -11.10
C GLY A 202 16.24 -7.75 -11.77
N GLN A 203 15.43 -7.72 -12.82
CA GLN A 203 15.07 -8.89 -13.62
C GLN A 203 15.86 -8.96 -14.94
N LYS A 204 15.63 -10.03 -15.70
CA LYS A 204 16.17 -10.22 -17.06
C LYS A 204 15.05 -10.68 -17.98
N ARG A 205 15.11 -10.25 -19.25
CA ARG A 205 14.21 -10.73 -20.30
C ARG A 205 14.49 -12.19 -20.61
N GLN A 206 13.45 -12.94 -20.88
CA GLN A 206 13.50 -14.34 -21.28
C GLN A 206 12.69 -14.50 -22.58
N LEU A 207 13.38 -14.91 -23.66
CA LEU A 207 12.75 -15.28 -24.92
C LEU A 207 12.69 -16.80 -25.00
N VAL A 208 11.52 -17.33 -25.21
CA VAL A 208 11.28 -18.77 -25.34
C VAL A 208 10.94 -19.04 -26.79
N LEU A 209 11.84 -19.70 -27.49
CA LEU A 209 11.72 -20.10 -28.89
C LEU A 209 11.17 -21.50 -28.99
#